data_6008d5cf2419e6cf35815d7046b87a93
#
_entry.id   6008d5cf2419e6cf35815d7046b87a93
#
_cell.length_a   1.000
_cell.length_b   1.000
_cell.length_c   1.000
_cell.angle_alpha   90.00
_cell.angle_beta   90.00
_cell.angle_gamma   90.00
#
_symmetry.space_group_name_H-M   'P 1'
#
loop_
_entity.id
_entity.type
_entity.pdbx_description
1 polymer ?
#
loop_
_entity_poly.entity_id
_entity_poly.type
_entity_poly.pdbx_seq_one_letter_code
_entity_poly.pdbx_strand_id
1 'polypeptide(L)'
;MSPLIYWALAAVGLLLLYAALSYQVYRRAFVPDRPTFLDDFAFTPFEFQADYEEVDLITADGVNFGAWHFRQPGSPQTVIVSGGHKGQRQNSLGIAAALWRKGFNVILYSYRGMPGSDRAPITFGIKEVLELQAVIAFARKRISNARIGLLGYSMGAVVSLLGAAGEPGVQALVLDSPFSDLHTLMVENVRRASKVPGTPFVWLAGLMLWLRTRSWISECSPRDVLSSLEPRPLFFIHGGADEITSVNHSRRLYDAYRGPREIWIVQGAPHTGAYFADRPLYVERVAGFFARHLGLDVSGHLRLVEEEEVS
;
A
#
# COMPACT_ATOMS: atom_id res chain seq x y z
N MET A 1 50.56 -24.84 -1.69
CA MET A 1 49.37 -24.80 -0.82
C MET A 1 48.66 -26.15 -0.90
N SER A 2 48.20 -26.67 0.21
CA SER A 2 47.49 -27.96 0.20
C SER A 2 46.10 -27.82 -0.48
N PRO A 3 45.58 -28.88 -1.14
CA PRO A 3 44.23 -28.84 -1.72
C PRO A 3 43.14 -28.37 -0.76
N LEU A 4 43.30 -28.66 0.52
CA LEU A 4 42.40 -28.23 1.58
C LEU A 4 42.28 -26.69 1.70
N ILE A 5 43.38 -25.96 1.48
CA ILE A 5 43.38 -24.49 1.51
C ILE A 5 42.56 -23.93 0.35
N TYR A 6 42.65 -24.50 -0.87
CA TYR A 6 41.86 -24.09 -2.02
C TYR A 6 40.37 -24.32 -1.76
N TRP A 7 39.99 -25.48 -1.23
CA TRP A 7 38.59 -25.77 -0.86
C TRP A 7 38.08 -24.83 0.22
N ALA A 8 38.86 -24.53 1.25
CA ALA A 8 38.50 -23.58 2.29
C ALA A 8 38.29 -22.16 1.73
N LEU A 9 39.20 -21.69 0.86
CA LEU A 9 39.06 -20.38 0.21
C LEU A 9 37.82 -20.34 -0.72
N ALA A 10 37.55 -21.39 -1.46
CA ALA A 10 36.35 -21.48 -2.30
C ALA A 10 35.06 -21.45 -1.46
N ALA A 11 35.00 -22.18 -0.34
CA ALA A 11 33.87 -22.17 0.57
C ALA A 11 33.65 -20.79 1.19
N VAL A 12 34.70 -20.11 1.64
CA VAL A 12 34.62 -18.73 2.14
C VAL A 12 34.14 -17.78 1.05
N GLY A 13 34.65 -17.90 -0.18
CA GLY A 13 34.19 -17.09 -1.33
C GLY A 13 32.68 -17.27 -1.61
N LEU A 14 32.20 -18.51 -1.58
CA LEU A 14 30.76 -18.82 -1.76
C LEU A 14 29.89 -18.25 -0.65
N LEU A 15 30.34 -18.32 0.62
CA LEU A 15 29.65 -17.76 1.78
C LEU A 15 29.57 -16.23 1.68
N LEU A 16 30.65 -15.58 1.29
CA LEU A 16 30.68 -14.12 1.09
C LEU A 16 29.76 -13.70 -0.05
N LEU A 17 29.75 -14.44 -1.15
CA LEU A 17 28.83 -14.18 -2.26
C LEU A 17 27.36 -14.36 -1.83
N TYR A 18 27.05 -15.42 -1.11
CA TYR A 18 25.73 -15.66 -0.56
C TYR A 18 25.29 -14.53 0.37
N ALA A 19 26.16 -14.09 1.29
CA ALA A 19 25.89 -12.97 2.19
C ALA A 19 25.68 -11.66 1.42
N ALA A 20 26.51 -11.37 0.42
CA ALA A 20 26.39 -10.18 -0.40
C ALA A 20 25.08 -10.13 -1.20
N LEU A 21 24.68 -11.24 -1.83
CA LEU A 21 23.42 -11.34 -2.56
C LEU A 21 22.20 -11.21 -1.63
N SER A 22 22.26 -11.85 -0.46
CA SER A 22 21.19 -11.73 0.55
C SER A 22 21.10 -10.30 1.10
N TYR A 23 22.23 -9.62 1.29
CA TYR A 23 22.27 -8.22 1.67
C TYR A 23 21.65 -7.32 0.59
N GLN A 24 21.86 -7.61 -0.70
CA GLN A 24 21.19 -6.87 -1.77
C GLN A 24 19.66 -7.05 -1.74
N VAL A 25 19.17 -8.28 -1.48
CA VAL A 25 17.73 -8.52 -1.29
C VAL A 25 17.22 -7.69 -0.12
N TYR A 26 17.88 -7.76 1.03
CA TYR A 26 17.55 -6.96 2.22
C TYR A 26 17.54 -5.45 1.92
N ARG A 27 18.60 -4.94 1.31
CA ARG A 27 18.74 -3.51 1.03
C ARG A 27 17.64 -3.00 0.10
N ARG A 28 17.34 -3.74 -0.98
CA ARG A 28 16.30 -3.35 -1.93
C ARG A 28 14.90 -3.36 -1.31
N ALA A 29 14.64 -4.32 -0.43
CA ALA A 29 13.34 -4.48 0.18
C ALA A 29 13.11 -3.53 1.38
N PHE A 30 14.06 -3.43 2.30
CA PHE A 30 13.82 -2.90 3.64
C PHE A 30 14.58 -1.61 3.96
N VAL A 31 15.50 -1.17 3.09
CA VAL A 31 16.22 0.08 3.31
C VAL A 31 15.61 1.19 2.46
N PRO A 32 15.16 2.30 3.08
CA PRO A 32 14.67 3.46 2.36
C PRO A 32 15.71 4.00 1.38
N ASP A 33 15.26 4.49 0.24
CA ASP A 33 16.12 5.19 -0.69
C ASP A 33 16.54 6.55 -0.09
N ARG A 34 17.63 7.12 -0.59
CA ARG A 34 18.02 8.47 -0.20
C ARG A 34 17.09 9.45 -0.93
N PRO A 35 16.59 10.50 -0.25
CA PRO A 35 15.90 11.59 -0.93
C PRO A 35 16.77 12.13 -2.05
N THR A 36 16.16 12.45 -3.18
CA THR A 36 16.80 13.09 -4.32
C THR A 36 16.32 14.54 -4.41
N PHE A 37 17.05 15.37 -5.12
CA PHE A 37 16.66 16.76 -5.37
C PHE A 37 15.27 16.87 -6.03
N LEU A 38 14.87 15.86 -6.83
CA LEU A 38 13.56 15.82 -7.48
C LEU A 38 12.40 15.62 -6.49
N ASP A 39 12.68 15.12 -5.30
CA ASP A 39 11.65 14.95 -4.26
C ASP A 39 11.15 16.32 -3.73
N ASP A 40 11.98 17.37 -3.84
CA ASP A 40 11.64 18.74 -3.44
C ASP A 40 10.75 19.47 -4.48
N PHE A 41 10.64 18.94 -5.70
CA PHE A 41 9.80 19.47 -6.78
C PHE A 41 8.55 18.63 -7.02
N ALA A 42 8.03 18.01 -5.99
CA ALA A 42 6.86 17.17 -6.10
C ALA A 42 5.57 18.02 -6.17
N PHE A 43 4.60 17.52 -6.94
CA PHE A 43 3.25 18.05 -6.90
C PHE A 43 2.63 17.89 -5.50
N THR A 44 1.81 18.88 -5.12
CA THR A 44 1.04 18.91 -3.87
C THR A 44 -0.45 18.97 -4.19
N PRO A 45 -1.35 18.89 -3.22
CA PRO A 45 -2.77 19.09 -3.49
C PRO A 45 -3.13 20.49 -4.04
N PHE A 46 -2.23 21.47 -3.88
CA PHE A 46 -2.42 22.83 -4.41
C PHE A 46 -2.62 22.83 -5.93
N GLU A 47 -1.85 22.03 -6.70
CA GLU A 47 -1.94 21.98 -8.16
C GLU A 47 -3.28 21.39 -8.64
N PHE A 48 -3.99 20.69 -7.76
CA PHE A 48 -5.33 20.17 -8.02
C PHE A 48 -6.46 21.10 -7.55
N GLN A 49 -6.10 22.28 -7.02
CA GLN A 49 -7.03 23.27 -6.45
C GLN A 49 -7.94 22.68 -5.36
N ALA A 50 -7.42 21.71 -4.63
CA ALA A 50 -8.15 21.04 -3.58
C ALA A 50 -8.10 21.86 -2.27
N ASP A 51 -9.20 21.85 -1.52
CA ASP A 51 -9.18 22.31 -0.13
C ASP A 51 -8.50 21.21 0.71
N TYR A 52 -7.32 21.51 1.25
CA TYR A 52 -6.54 20.54 2.01
C TYR A 52 -5.84 21.17 3.20
N GLU A 53 -5.47 20.34 4.14
CA GLU A 53 -4.58 20.69 5.25
C GLU A 53 -3.40 19.71 5.30
N GLU A 54 -2.22 20.23 5.65
CA GLU A 54 -1.08 19.39 6.03
C GLU A 54 -1.18 19.04 7.51
N VAL A 55 -0.91 17.78 7.81
CA VAL A 55 -1.04 17.23 9.16
C VAL A 55 0.22 16.45 9.50
N ASP A 56 0.82 16.78 10.64
CA ASP A 56 1.89 15.98 11.23
C ASP A 56 1.31 15.02 12.26
N LEU A 57 1.63 13.76 12.10
CA LEU A 57 1.16 12.65 12.92
C LEU A 57 2.34 11.90 13.53
N ILE A 58 2.08 11.16 14.59
CA ILE A 58 3.06 10.29 15.24
C ILE A 58 2.47 8.90 15.43
N THR A 59 3.26 7.88 15.12
CA THR A 59 2.89 6.47 15.36
C THR A 59 3.05 6.08 16.84
N ALA A 60 2.46 4.96 17.23
CA ALA A 60 2.60 4.42 18.60
C ALA A 60 4.06 4.06 18.96
N ASP A 61 4.93 3.79 17.98
CA ASP A 61 6.37 3.55 18.18
C ASP A 61 7.25 4.80 17.96
N GLY A 62 6.63 5.99 17.90
CA GLY A 62 7.31 7.27 17.94
C GLY A 62 7.85 7.81 16.62
N VAL A 63 7.42 7.28 15.46
CA VAL A 63 7.81 7.78 14.14
C VAL A 63 6.90 8.96 13.76
N ASN A 64 7.50 10.12 13.46
CA ASN A 64 6.76 11.27 12.93
C ASN A 64 6.60 11.12 11.41
N PHE A 65 5.42 11.50 10.91
CA PHE A 65 5.13 11.46 9.48
C PHE A 65 4.04 12.46 9.09
N GLY A 66 4.12 12.94 7.85
CA GLY A 66 3.16 13.91 7.31
C GLY A 66 2.02 13.25 6.56
N ALA A 67 0.86 13.88 6.61
CA ALA A 67 -0.31 13.53 5.83
C ALA A 67 -0.92 14.76 5.16
N TRP A 68 -1.66 14.55 4.07
CA TRP A 68 -2.52 15.54 3.43
C TRP A 68 -3.97 15.11 3.60
N HIS A 69 -4.77 15.94 4.21
CA HIS A 69 -6.21 15.76 4.34
C HIS A 69 -6.94 16.67 3.36
N PHE A 70 -7.47 16.11 2.28
CA PHE A 70 -8.39 16.77 1.35
C PHE A 70 -9.75 16.87 2.00
N ARG A 71 -10.16 18.09 2.36
CA ARG A 71 -11.34 18.34 3.16
C ARG A 71 -12.59 18.40 2.28
N GLN A 72 -13.63 17.70 2.72
CA GLN A 72 -14.98 17.78 2.15
C GLN A 72 -15.95 18.17 3.28
N PRO A 73 -16.21 19.47 3.46
CA PRO A 73 -17.08 19.94 4.54
C PRO A 73 -18.47 19.27 4.49
N GLY A 74 -18.93 18.80 5.65
CA GLY A 74 -20.24 18.14 5.79
C GLY A 74 -20.29 16.68 5.37
N SER A 75 -19.25 16.13 4.72
CA SER A 75 -19.20 14.71 4.36
C SER A 75 -18.52 13.90 5.48
N PRO A 76 -19.17 12.85 6.03
CA PRO A 76 -18.53 11.90 6.90
C PRO A 76 -17.75 10.81 6.15
N GLN A 77 -17.97 10.65 4.84
CA GLN A 77 -17.35 9.62 4.03
C GLN A 77 -15.87 9.95 3.79
N THR A 78 -15.01 9.06 4.23
CA THR A 78 -13.57 9.28 4.23
C THR A 78 -12.85 8.11 3.60
N VAL A 79 -11.98 8.37 2.62
CA VAL A 79 -11.12 7.38 2.01
C VAL A 79 -9.68 7.66 2.41
N ILE A 80 -9.05 6.71 3.10
CA ILE A 80 -7.63 6.75 3.41
C ILE A 80 -6.89 5.98 2.32
N VAL A 81 -5.91 6.64 1.67
CA VAL A 81 -5.16 6.04 0.56
C VAL A 81 -3.75 5.70 1.02
N SER A 82 -3.42 4.42 0.92
CA SER A 82 -2.16 3.81 1.32
C SER A 82 -1.28 3.53 0.11
N GLY A 83 -0.14 4.20 0.00
CA GLY A 83 0.80 4.05 -1.12
C GLY A 83 1.51 2.70 -1.19
N GLY A 84 2.17 2.43 -2.31
CA GLY A 84 2.99 1.22 -2.50
C GLY A 84 4.35 1.31 -1.80
N HIS A 85 5.12 0.22 -1.90
CA HIS A 85 6.48 0.13 -1.39
C HIS A 85 7.38 1.21 -2.00
N LYS A 86 8.05 2.01 -1.16
CA LYS A 86 8.86 3.17 -1.55
C LYS A 86 8.10 4.21 -2.39
N GLY A 87 6.77 4.12 -2.44
CA GLY A 87 5.93 5.14 -3.06
C GLY A 87 5.81 6.35 -2.15
N GLN A 88 5.83 7.53 -2.76
CA GLN A 88 5.59 8.78 -2.07
C GLN A 88 4.08 9.10 -2.09
N ARG A 89 3.59 9.86 -1.08
CA ARG A 89 2.15 10.24 -1.01
C ARG A 89 1.66 10.98 -2.26
N GLN A 90 2.53 11.77 -2.92
CA GLN A 90 2.21 12.49 -4.15
C GLN A 90 1.91 11.58 -5.36
N ASN A 91 2.38 10.33 -5.35
CA ASN A 91 2.06 9.38 -6.42
C ASN A 91 0.55 9.05 -6.50
N SER A 92 -0.19 9.29 -5.42
CA SER A 92 -1.63 9.04 -5.33
C SER A 92 -2.49 10.31 -5.45
N LEU A 93 -1.90 11.47 -5.78
CA LEU A 93 -2.63 12.74 -5.88
C LEU A 93 -3.77 12.70 -6.90
N GLY A 94 -3.56 12.06 -8.06
CA GLY A 94 -4.58 11.99 -9.11
C GLY A 94 -5.85 11.30 -8.66
N ILE A 95 -5.74 10.12 -8.03
CA ILE A 95 -6.91 9.42 -7.50
C ILE A 95 -7.50 10.12 -6.27
N ALA A 96 -6.66 10.72 -5.42
CA ALA A 96 -7.15 11.45 -4.26
C ALA A 96 -8.00 12.65 -4.66
N ALA A 97 -7.52 13.47 -5.61
CA ALA A 97 -8.27 14.59 -6.14
C ALA A 97 -9.58 14.16 -6.85
N ALA A 98 -9.54 13.04 -7.57
CA ALA A 98 -10.73 12.48 -8.22
C ALA A 98 -11.79 12.04 -7.21
N LEU A 99 -11.40 11.34 -6.14
CA LEU A 99 -12.31 10.93 -5.07
C LEU A 99 -12.82 12.15 -4.27
N TRP A 100 -11.97 13.12 -4.01
CA TRP A 100 -12.37 14.37 -3.36
C TRP A 100 -13.45 15.11 -4.17
N ARG A 101 -13.28 15.26 -5.47
CA ARG A 101 -14.30 15.84 -6.36
C ARG A 101 -15.62 15.04 -6.41
N LYS A 102 -15.58 13.77 -6.02
CA LYS A 102 -16.78 12.92 -5.88
C LYS A 102 -17.44 13.02 -4.49
N GLY A 103 -16.96 13.92 -3.61
CA GLY A 103 -17.57 14.20 -2.32
C GLY A 103 -16.99 13.44 -1.11
N PHE A 104 -15.85 12.76 -1.28
CA PHE A 104 -15.16 12.10 -0.17
C PHE A 104 -14.14 13.02 0.50
N ASN A 105 -14.02 12.98 1.83
CA ASN A 105 -12.75 13.33 2.46
C ASN A 105 -11.70 12.30 2.00
N VAL A 106 -10.48 12.77 1.68
CA VAL A 106 -9.39 11.86 1.31
C VAL A 106 -8.15 12.17 2.14
N ILE A 107 -7.51 11.14 2.66
CA ILE A 107 -6.27 11.30 3.43
C ILE A 107 -5.17 10.50 2.73
N LEU A 108 -4.11 11.21 2.32
CA LEU A 108 -2.84 10.66 1.85
C LEU A 108 -1.80 10.80 2.96
N TYR A 109 -0.95 9.82 3.16
CA TYR A 109 0.09 9.88 4.18
C TYR A 109 1.41 9.25 3.73
N SER A 110 2.50 9.67 4.36
CA SER A 110 3.83 9.10 4.13
C SER A 110 4.06 7.93 5.07
N TYR A 111 4.70 6.88 4.56
CA TYR A 111 5.22 5.81 5.42
C TYR A 111 6.57 6.18 6.03
N ARG A 112 6.92 5.49 7.12
CA ARG A 112 8.26 5.53 7.71
C ARG A 112 9.35 5.37 6.67
N GLY A 113 10.41 6.16 6.79
CA GLY A 113 11.54 6.13 5.86
C GLY A 113 11.29 6.79 4.50
N MET A 114 10.08 7.29 4.21
CA MET A 114 9.75 8.01 2.99
C MET A 114 9.84 9.53 3.19
N PRO A 115 9.93 10.34 2.11
CA PRO A 115 9.86 11.79 2.20
C PRO A 115 8.65 12.25 3.01
N GLY A 116 8.85 13.22 3.90
CA GLY A 116 7.84 13.69 4.85
C GLY A 116 7.60 12.77 6.04
N SER A 117 8.56 11.87 6.35
CA SER A 117 8.54 11.02 7.54
C SER A 117 9.95 10.84 8.11
N ASP A 118 10.02 10.47 9.39
CA ASP A 118 11.27 10.09 10.04
C ASP A 118 11.92 8.87 9.35
N ARG A 119 13.26 8.82 9.39
CA ARG A 119 14.02 7.70 8.85
C ARG A 119 13.85 6.45 9.71
N ALA A 120 13.20 5.45 9.15
CA ALA A 120 13.03 4.13 9.77
C ALA A 120 13.09 3.04 8.69
N PRO A 121 13.40 1.79 9.05
CA PRO A 121 13.33 0.66 8.12
C PRO A 121 11.92 0.44 7.61
N ILE A 122 11.79 0.09 6.33
CA ILE A 122 10.54 -0.38 5.72
C ILE A 122 10.37 -1.85 6.07
N THR A 123 9.15 -2.28 6.42
CA THR A 123 8.85 -3.65 6.86
C THR A 123 7.73 -4.33 6.06
N PHE A 124 7.36 -3.75 4.91
CA PHE A 124 6.33 -4.28 3.99
C PHE A 124 4.96 -4.53 4.63
N GLY A 125 4.56 -3.67 5.55
CA GLY A 125 3.24 -3.70 6.16
C GLY A 125 3.26 -4.11 7.64
N ILE A 126 4.35 -4.69 8.16
CA ILE A 126 4.40 -5.12 9.57
C ILE A 126 4.30 -3.91 10.51
N LYS A 127 5.16 -2.91 10.31
CA LYS A 127 5.16 -1.68 11.12
C LYS A 127 4.41 -0.52 10.45
N GLU A 128 4.28 -0.51 9.13
CA GLU A 128 3.55 0.49 8.38
C GLU A 128 2.03 0.51 8.70
N VAL A 129 1.53 -0.53 9.34
CA VAL A 129 0.19 -0.55 9.95
C VAL A 129 0.04 0.53 11.03
N LEU A 130 1.12 0.89 11.73
CA LEU A 130 1.08 1.91 12.79
C LEU A 130 0.78 3.32 12.24
N GLU A 131 1.32 3.66 11.06
CA GLU A 131 0.96 4.89 10.37
C GLU A 131 -0.51 4.89 9.98
N LEU A 132 -1.02 3.81 9.41
CA LEU A 132 -2.44 3.70 9.06
C LEU A 132 -3.34 3.83 10.29
N GLN A 133 -2.99 3.21 11.40
CA GLN A 133 -3.74 3.33 12.67
C GLN A 133 -3.77 4.78 13.18
N ALA A 134 -2.65 5.49 13.12
CA ALA A 134 -2.59 6.90 13.48
C ALA A 134 -3.46 7.77 12.57
N VAL A 135 -3.49 7.50 11.27
CA VAL A 135 -4.35 8.19 10.30
C VAL A 135 -5.84 7.89 10.56
N ILE A 136 -6.20 6.63 10.87
CA ILE A 136 -7.58 6.26 11.22
C ILE A 136 -8.03 7.00 12.50
N ALA A 137 -7.15 7.05 13.52
CA ALA A 137 -7.43 7.78 14.75
C ALA A 137 -7.62 9.29 14.50
N PHE A 138 -6.78 9.89 13.66
CA PHE A 138 -6.91 11.26 13.21
C PHE A 138 -8.25 11.49 12.50
N ALA A 139 -8.62 10.65 11.53
CA ALA A 139 -9.87 10.78 10.79
C ALA A 139 -11.08 10.73 11.71
N ARG A 140 -11.11 9.80 12.66
CA ARG A 140 -12.20 9.69 13.67
C ARG A 140 -12.31 10.91 14.57
N LYS A 141 -11.17 11.50 14.95
CA LYS A 141 -11.16 12.70 15.80
C LYS A 141 -11.55 13.96 15.03
N ARG A 142 -11.16 14.04 13.75
CA ARG A 142 -11.28 15.24 12.92
C ARG A 142 -12.62 15.35 12.20
N ILE A 143 -13.22 14.22 11.85
CA ILE A 143 -14.43 14.14 11.04
C ILE A 143 -15.54 13.49 11.86
N SER A 144 -16.62 14.24 12.10
CA SER A 144 -17.79 13.74 12.84
C SER A 144 -18.41 12.54 12.15
N ASN A 145 -18.62 11.45 12.90
CA ASN A 145 -19.21 10.21 12.40
C ASN A 145 -18.49 9.64 11.16
N ALA A 146 -17.15 9.77 11.11
CA ALA A 146 -16.34 9.32 9.99
C ALA A 146 -16.68 7.88 9.56
N ARG A 147 -17.05 7.71 8.30
CA ARG A 147 -17.25 6.44 7.63
C ARG A 147 -16.03 6.13 6.80
N ILE A 148 -15.21 5.20 7.24
CA ILE A 148 -13.85 5.02 6.72
C ILE A 148 -13.79 3.86 5.74
N GLY A 149 -13.32 4.16 4.51
CA GLY A 149 -12.87 3.19 3.52
C GLY A 149 -11.36 3.27 3.34
N LEU A 150 -10.73 2.16 2.99
CA LEU A 150 -9.29 2.10 2.71
C LEU A 150 -9.05 1.77 1.23
N LEU A 151 -8.23 2.56 0.55
CA LEU A 151 -7.71 2.26 -0.78
C LEU A 151 -6.20 2.02 -0.66
N GLY A 152 -5.73 0.84 -1.00
CA GLY A 152 -4.32 0.50 -0.91
C GLY A 152 -3.73 0.00 -2.22
N TYR A 153 -2.48 0.40 -2.49
CA TYR A 153 -1.70 -0.04 -3.65
C TYR A 153 -0.55 -0.92 -3.21
N SER A 154 -0.43 -2.14 -3.78
CA SER A 154 0.69 -3.05 -3.52
C SER A 154 0.90 -3.28 -2.00
N MET A 155 2.04 -2.87 -1.44
CA MET A 155 2.27 -2.86 0.00
C MET A 155 1.14 -2.14 0.77
N GLY A 156 0.64 -1.03 0.26
CA GLY A 156 -0.47 -0.29 0.88
C GLY A 156 -1.78 -1.07 0.93
N ALA A 157 -2.03 -1.95 -0.06
CA ALA A 157 -3.18 -2.86 -0.01
C ALA A 157 -3.04 -3.88 1.13
N VAL A 158 -1.83 -4.34 1.37
CA VAL A 158 -1.50 -5.25 2.49
C VAL A 158 -1.61 -4.52 3.83
N VAL A 159 -1.05 -3.30 3.93
CA VAL A 159 -1.22 -2.45 5.12
C VAL A 159 -2.69 -2.22 5.43
N SER A 160 -3.52 -2.00 4.39
CA SER A 160 -4.97 -1.83 4.54
C SER A 160 -5.65 -3.08 5.09
N LEU A 161 -5.29 -4.28 4.59
CA LEU A 161 -5.81 -5.54 5.12
C LEU A 161 -5.43 -5.77 6.57
N LEU A 162 -4.12 -5.67 6.87
CA LEU A 162 -3.59 -5.90 8.22
C LEU A 162 -4.13 -4.87 9.22
N GLY A 163 -4.16 -3.59 8.83
CA GLY A 163 -4.65 -2.51 9.69
C GLY A 163 -6.16 -2.58 9.94
N ALA A 164 -6.95 -2.94 8.92
CA ALA A 164 -8.39 -3.09 9.07
C ALA A 164 -8.78 -4.23 10.00
N ALA A 165 -7.97 -5.28 10.13
CA ALA A 165 -8.23 -6.42 11.01
C ALA A 165 -8.43 -6.00 12.48
N GLY A 166 -7.69 -4.99 12.95
CA GLY A 166 -7.79 -4.43 14.29
C GLY A 166 -8.77 -3.27 14.43
N GLU A 167 -9.44 -2.82 13.34
CA GLU A 167 -10.19 -1.58 13.27
C GLU A 167 -11.65 -1.78 12.81
N PRO A 168 -12.58 -2.09 13.73
CA PRO A 168 -13.97 -2.40 13.37
C PRO A 168 -14.70 -1.23 12.68
N GLY A 169 -14.25 0.00 12.83
CA GLY A 169 -14.85 1.18 12.18
C GLY A 169 -14.44 1.38 10.72
N VAL A 170 -13.55 0.56 10.17
CA VAL A 170 -13.28 0.52 8.72
C VAL A 170 -14.39 -0.31 8.06
N GLN A 171 -15.08 0.28 7.07
CA GLN A 171 -16.30 -0.28 6.51
C GLN A 171 -16.09 -0.99 5.17
N ALA A 172 -15.11 -0.60 4.36
CA ALA A 172 -14.87 -1.15 3.03
C ALA A 172 -13.41 -1.01 2.62
N LEU A 173 -12.88 -1.94 1.81
CA LEU A 173 -11.51 -1.89 1.31
C LEU A 173 -11.45 -2.08 -0.21
N VAL A 174 -10.64 -1.25 -0.87
CA VAL A 174 -10.21 -1.43 -2.27
C VAL A 174 -8.72 -1.76 -2.25
N LEU A 175 -8.33 -2.84 -2.87
CA LEU A 175 -7.03 -3.48 -2.78
C LEU A 175 -6.45 -3.65 -4.18
N ASP A 176 -5.57 -2.72 -4.60
CA ASP A 176 -4.92 -2.77 -5.91
C ASP A 176 -3.57 -3.48 -5.82
N SER A 177 -3.43 -4.57 -6.56
CA SER A 177 -2.21 -5.39 -6.68
C SER A 177 -1.64 -5.91 -5.34
N PRO A 178 -2.49 -6.40 -4.38
CA PRO A 178 -2.02 -6.96 -3.11
C PRO A 178 -1.22 -8.24 -3.32
N PHE A 179 -0.31 -8.54 -2.38
CA PHE A 179 0.29 -9.86 -2.25
C PHE A 179 -0.34 -10.66 -1.10
N SER A 180 -0.34 -12.00 -1.21
CA SER A 180 -0.99 -12.89 -0.23
C SER A 180 -0.12 -13.14 1.01
N ASP A 181 1.20 -13.14 0.83
CA ASP A 181 2.20 -13.23 1.88
C ASP A 181 3.56 -12.72 1.37
N LEU A 182 4.32 -12.10 2.28
CA LEU A 182 5.57 -11.43 1.90
C LEU A 182 6.67 -12.43 1.53
N HIS A 183 6.74 -13.57 2.21
CA HIS A 183 7.78 -14.57 1.92
C HIS A 183 7.66 -15.09 0.49
N THR A 184 6.46 -15.50 0.07
CA THR A 184 6.19 -15.97 -1.30
C THR A 184 6.51 -14.89 -2.32
N LEU A 185 6.06 -13.65 -2.12
CA LEU A 185 6.37 -12.52 -3.01
C LEU A 185 7.88 -12.34 -3.20
N MET A 186 8.65 -12.33 -2.10
CA MET A 186 10.09 -12.13 -2.16
C MET A 186 10.81 -13.30 -2.86
N VAL A 187 10.41 -14.54 -2.57
CA VAL A 187 10.97 -15.73 -3.22
C VAL A 187 10.68 -15.73 -4.71
N GLU A 188 9.45 -15.42 -5.13
CA GLU A 188 9.06 -15.31 -6.54
C GLU A 188 9.89 -14.23 -7.25
N ASN A 189 10.09 -13.06 -6.64
CA ASN A 189 10.85 -11.96 -7.23
C ASN A 189 12.35 -12.27 -7.33
N VAL A 190 12.96 -12.89 -6.31
CA VAL A 190 14.36 -13.33 -6.39
C VAL A 190 14.53 -14.36 -7.51
N ARG A 191 13.64 -15.36 -7.58
CA ARG A 191 13.67 -16.39 -8.63
C ARG A 191 13.52 -15.79 -10.02
N ARG A 192 12.66 -14.82 -10.21
CA ARG A 192 12.44 -14.13 -11.49
C ARG A 192 13.68 -13.35 -11.93
N ALA A 193 14.29 -12.61 -10.99
CA ALA A 193 15.43 -11.75 -11.28
C ALA A 193 16.75 -12.51 -11.51
N SER A 194 16.95 -13.63 -10.83
CA SER A 194 18.26 -14.34 -10.79
C SER A 194 18.22 -15.75 -11.31
N LYS A 195 17.02 -16.32 -11.54
CA LYS A 195 16.78 -17.74 -11.94
C LYS A 195 17.32 -18.77 -10.94
N VAL A 196 17.72 -18.35 -9.72
CA VAL A 196 18.16 -19.25 -8.65
C VAL A 196 17.03 -19.41 -7.60
N PRO A 197 17.08 -20.47 -6.75
CA PRO A 197 16.14 -20.63 -5.65
C PRO A 197 16.17 -19.42 -4.71
N GLY A 198 15.04 -18.74 -4.52
CA GLY A 198 14.97 -17.50 -3.74
C GLY A 198 15.01 -17.71 -2.23
N THR A 199 14.50 -18.85 -1.75
CA THR A 199 14.31 -19.14 -0.31
C THR A 199 15.54 -18.89 0.56
N PRO A 200 16.78 -19.37 0.22
CA PRO A 200 17.94 -19.11 1.08
C PRO A 200 18.24 -17.62 1.24
N PHE A 201 18.17 -16.86 0.14
CA PHE A 201 18.46 -15.42 0.13
C PHE A 201 17.41 -14.62 0.92
N VAL A 202 16.15 -14.98 0.77
CA VAL A 202 15.03 -14.36 1.51
C VAL A 202 15.13 -14.69 3.00
N TRP A 203 15.55 -15.91 3.38
CA TRP A 203 15.74 -16.29 4.77
C TRP A 203 16.82 -15.43 5.46
N LEU A 204 17.99 -15.27 4.83
CA LEU A 204 19.06 -14.45 5.40
C LEU A 204 18.69 -12.96 5.39
N ALA A 205 17.99 -12.46 4.35
CA ALA A 205 17.47 -11.09 4.34
C ALA A 205 16.44 -10.86 5.47
N GLY A 206 15.60 -11.86 5.77
CA GLY A 206 14.66 -11.85 6.88
C GLY A 206 15.36 -11.83 8.23
N LEU A 207 16.47 -12.58 8.40
CA LEU A 207 17.28 -12.52 9.61
C LEU A 207 17.89 -11.11 9.80
N MET A 208 18.37 -10.48 8.73
CA MET A 208 18.89 -9.09 8.77
C MET A 208 17.78 -8.10 9.15
N LEU A 209 16.56 -8.27 8.63
CA LEU A 209 15.40 -7.48 9.03
C LEU A 209 15.12 -7.64 10.52
N TRP A 210 15.05 -8.89 10.99
CA TRP A 210 14.76 -9.20 12.40
C TRP A 210 15.82 -8.62 13.35
N LEU A 211 17.10 -8.73 13.02
CA LEU A 211 18.17 -8.14 13.82
C LEU A 211 18.00 -6.63 14.01
N ARG A 212 17.47 -5.94 12.99
CA ARG A 212 17.30 -4.49 12.98
C ARG A 212 15.97 -4.02 13.55
N THR A 213 14.88 -4.76 13.33
CA THR A 213 13.51 -4.30 13.59
C THR A 213 12.77 -5.15 14.61
N ARG A 214 13.27 -6.35 14.91
CA ARG A 214 12.59 -7.41 15.67
C ARG A 214 11.32 -7.93 15.01
N SER A 215 11.17 -7.72 13.69
CA SER A 215 10.04 -8.19 12.88
C SER A 215 10.49 -9.26 11.90
N TRP A 216 9.71 -10.33 11.74
CA TRP A 216 9.97 -11.40 10.78
C TRP A 216 9.14 -11.22 9.52
N ILE A 217 9.70 -11.61 8.36
CA ILE A 217 8.99 -11.59 7.07
C ILE A 217 7.65 -12.36 7.14
N SER A 218 7.59 -13.45 7.89
CA SER A 218 6.39 -14.27 8.07
C SER A 218 5.26 -13.57 8.83
N GLU A 219 5.53 -12.50 9.57
CA GLU A 219 4.49 -11.71 10.24
C GLU A 219 3.62 -10.93 9.24
N CYS A 220 4.11 -10.71 8.02
CA CYS A 220 3.36 -10.06 6.94
C CYS A 220 2.63 -11.12 6.09
N SER A 221 1.50 -11.59 6.59
CA SER A 221 0.62 -12.55 5.92
C SER A 221 -0.81 -12.02 5.87
N PRO A 222 -1.16 -11.22 4.84
CA PRO A 222 -2.54 -10.73 4.65
C PRO A 222 -3.58 -11.83 4.62
N ARG A 223 -3.23 -13.01 4.13
CA ARG A 223 -4.13 -14.16 4.07
C ARG A 223 -4.64 -14.57 5.44
N ASP A 224 -3.80 -14.47 6.48
CA ASP A 224 -4.13 -14.98 7.82
C ASP A 224 -5.12 -14.07 8.56
N VAL A 225 -5.29 -12.83 8.12
CA VAL A 225 -6.21 -11.87 8.74
C VAL A 225 -7.57 -11.78 8.04
N LEU A 226 -7.78 -12.48 6.92
CA LEU A 226 -9.00 -12.35 6.12
C LEU A 226 -10.26 -12.68 6.91
N SER A 227 -10.26 -13.72 7.74
CA SER A 227 -11.41 -14.11 8.54
C SER A 227 -11.84 -13.04 9.56
N SER A 228 -10.91 -12.23 10.05
CA SER A 228 -11.21 -11.13 10.97
C SER A 228 -11.80 -9.90 10.28
N LEU A 229 -11.78 -9.87 8.96
CA LEU A 229 -12.38 -8.80 8.14
C LEU A 229 -13.85 -9.03 7.82
N GLU A 230 -14.37 -10.23 7.99
CA GLU A 230 -15.75 -10.55 7.68
C GLU A 230 -16.72 -9.81 8.62
N PRO A 231 -17.86 -9.28 8.10
CA PRO A 231 -18.36 -9.34 6.72
C PRO A 231 -18.07 -8.09 5.87
N ARG A 232 -16.92 -7.44 6.00
CA ARG A 232 -16.61 -6.18 5.28
C ARG A 232 -16.47 -6.41 3.78
N PRO A 233 -17.03 -5.54 2.92
CA PRO A 233 -16.85 -5.64 1.47
C PRO A 233 -15.39 -5.35 1.07
N LEU A 234 -14.82 -6.24 0.24
CA LEU A 234 -13.49 -6.13 -0.34
C LEU A 234 -13.59 -6.06 -1.87
N PHE A 235 -12.89 -5.10 -2.48
CA PHE A 235 -12.74 -5.00 -3.92
C PHE A 235 -11.28 -5.16 -4.32
N PHE A 236 -10.95 -6.27 -4.96
CA PHE A 236 -9.63 -6.57 -5.48
C PHE A 236 -9.50 -6.05 -6.90
N ILE A 237 -8.44 -5.26 -7.18
CA ILE A 237 -8.05 -4.81 -8.49
C ILE A 237 -6.66 -5.36 -8.78
N HIS A 238 -6.36 -5.80 -10.01
CA HIS A 238 -5.02 -6.28 -10.35
C HIS A 238 -4.71 -6.12 -11.84
N GLY A 239 -3.48 -5.74 -12.16
CA GLY A 239 -2.99 -5.73 -13.53
C GLY A 239 -2.77 -7.14 -14.07
N GLY A 240 -3.34 -7.45 -15.23
CA GLY A 240 -3.21 -8.78 -15.85
C GLY A 240 -1.78 -9.11 -16.31
N ALA A 241 -0.95 -8.08 -16.56
CA ALA A 241 0.46 -8.19 -16.94
C ALA A 241 1.42 -7.79 -15.79
N ASP A 242 0.99 -7.92 -14.54
CA ASP A 242 1.81 -7.59 -13.38
C ASP A 242 2.97 -8.60 -13.21
N GLU A 243 4.20 -8.10 -13.42
CA GLU A 243 5.43 -8.89 -13.28
C GLU A 243 6.06 -8.77 -11.88
N ILE A 244 5.59 -7.88 -11.02
CA ILE A 244 6.11 -7.67 -9.66
C ILE A 244 5.35 -8.54 -8.67
N THR A 245 4.02 -8.44 -8.71
CA THR A 245 3.10 -9.23 -7.89
C THR A 245 2.19 -10.01 -8.83
N SER A 246 2.37 -11.33 -8.91
CA SER A 246 1.52 -12.14 -9.78
C SER A 246 0.04 -11.97 -9.44
N VAL A 247 -0.84 -11.89 -10.44
CA VAL A 247 -2.29 -11.84 -10.29
C VAL A 247 -2.84 -12.98 -9.41
N ASN A 248 -2.10 -14.08 -9.30
CA ASN A 248 -2.44 -15.21 -8.45
C ASN A 248 -2.48 -14.84 -6.95
N HIS A 249 -1.76 -13.80 -6.52
CA HIS A 249 -1.87 -13.32 -5.14
C HIS A 249 -3.26 -12.77 -4.85
N SER A 250 -3.80 -11.89 -5.70
CA SER A 250 -5.19 -11.40 -5.55
C SER A 250 -6.21 -12.53 -5.65
N ARG A 251 -6.04 -13.49 -6.57
CA ARG A 251 -6.94 -14.64 -6.67
C ARG A 251 -6.93 -15.47 -5.39
N ARG A 252 -5.75 -15.79 -4.83
CA ARG A 252 -5.64 -16.52 -3.55
C ARG A 252 -6.34 -15.81 -2.40
N LEU A 253 -6.21 -14.47 -2.31
CA LEU A 253 -6.91 -13.68 -1.28
C LEU A 253 -8.41 -13.67 -1.53
N TYR A 254 -8.84 -13.44 -2.76
CA TYR A 254 -10.25 -13.46 -3.17
C TYR A 254 -10.92 -14.80 -2.88
N ASP A 255 -10.28 -15.91 -3.22
CA ASP A 255 -10.81 -17.27 -3.00
C ASP A 255 -10.88 -17.63 -1.50
N ALA A 256 -9.91 -17.14 -0.71
CA ALA A 256 -9.84 -17.41 0.72
C ALA A 256 -10.84 -16.57 1.54
N TYR A 257 -11.19 -15.37 1.08
CA TYR A 257 -12.14 -14.50 1.78
C TYR A 257 -13.58 -14.99 1.61
N ARG A 258 -14.36 -15.01 2.69
CA ARG A 258 -15.76 -15.52 2.69
C ARG A 258 -16.80 -14.41 2.70
N GLY A 259 -16.42 -13.18 3.02
CA GLY A 259 -17.30 -12.00 3.00
C GLY A 259 -17.64 -11.50 1.59
N PRO A 260 -18.41 -10.40 1.50
CA PRO A 260 -18.72 -9.73 0.23
C PRO A 260 -17.44 -9.30 -0.49
N ARG A 261 -17.28 -9.71 -1.74
CA ARG A 261 -16.06 -9.44 -2.50
C ARG A 261 -16.31 -9.26 -3.98
N GLU A 262 -15.52 -8.37 -4.57
CA GLU A 262 -15.44 -8.13 -6.02
C GLU A 262 -13.98 -8.30 -6.47
N ILE A 263 -13.76 -8.70 -7.73
CA ILE A 263 -12.44 -8.74 -8.34
C ILE A 263 -12.48 -8.18 -9.76
N TRP A 264 -11.51 -7.34 -10.10
CA TRP A 264 -11.34 -6.78 -11.43
C TRP A 264 -9.90 -6.94 -11.90
N ILE A 265 -9.70 -7.78 -12.92
CA ILE A 265 -8.41 -7.98 -13.56
C ILE A 265 -8.36 -7.11 -14.82
N VAL A 266 -7.48 -6.10 -14.82
CA VAL A 266 -7.28 -5.18 -15.93
C VAL A 266 -6.27 -5.79 -16.90
N GLN A 267 -6.77 -6.30 -18.03
CA GLN A 267 -5.92 -6.98 -19.01
C GLN A 267 -4.82 -6.05 -19.54
N GLY A 268 -3.59 -6.57 -19.65
CA GLY A 268 -2.43 -5.81 -20.14
C GLY A 268 -1.86 -4.75 -19.18
N ALA A 269 -2.55 -4.41 -18.09
CA ALA A 269 -2.03 -3.46 -17.12
C ALA A 269 -0.86 -4.06 -16.32
N PRO A 270 0.26 -3.32 -16.12
CA PRO A 270 1.36 -3.71 -15.27
C PRO A 270 1.02 -3.57 -13.78
N HIS A 271 2.00 -3.75 -12.90
CA HIS A 271 1.87 -3.57 -11.44
C HIS A 271 1.33 -2.19 -11.08
N THR A 272 0.22 -2.16 -10.32
CA THR A 272 -0.54 -0.93 -9.97
C THR A 272 -0.90 -0.04 -11.18
N GLY A 273 -0.89 -0.62 -12.38
CA GLY A 273 -1.16 0.09 -13.63
C GLY A 273 -2.62 0.23 -13.99
N ALA A 274 -3.54 -0.35 -13.23
CA ALA A 274 -4.97 -0.33 -13.52
C ALA A 274 -5.54 1.10 -13.64
N TYR A 275 -5.13 2.00 -12.75
CA TYR A 275 -5.51 3.41 -12.80
C TYR A 275 -5.06 4.10 -14.09
N PHE A 276 -3.87 3.78 -14.61
CA PHE A 276 -3.31 4.41 -15.80
C PHE A 276 -3.84 3.82 -17.11
N ALA A 277 -4.35 2.59 -17.05
CA ALA A 277 -4.96 1.93 -18.21
C ALA A 277 -6.28 2.59 -18.63
N ASP A 278 -7.11 2.96 -17.68
CA ASP A 278 -8.36 3.71 -17.90
C ASP A 278 -8.73 4.47 -16.61
N ARG A 279 -8.29 5.72 -16.52
CA ARG A 279 -8.50 6.56 -15.32
C ARG A 279 -9.97 6.82 -15.04
N PRO A 280 -10.83 7.22 -16.01
CA PRO A 280 -12.25 7.43 -15.77
C PRO A 280 -12.95 6.18 -15.22
N LEU A 281 -12.75 5.03 -15.84
CA LEU A 281 -13.36 3.77 -15.41
C LEU A 281 -12.85 3.33 -14.03
N TYR A 282 -11.55 3.51 -13.76
CA TYR A 282 -10.99 3.18 -12.45
C TYR A 282 -11.62 4.04 -11.35
N VAL A 283 -11.68 5.36 -11.56
CA VAL A 283 -12.29 6.31 -10.61
C VAL A 283 -13.77 5.99 -10.40
N GLU A 284 -14.51 5.73 -11.47
CA GLU A 284 -15.93 5.38 -11.41
C GLU A 284 -16.16 4.12 -10.55
N ARG A 285 -15.40 3.05 -10.80
CA ARG A 285 -15.53 1.79 -10.06
C ARG A 285 -15.17 1.95 -8.58
N VAL A 286 -14.04 2.61 -8.29
CA VAL A 286 -13.57 2.81 -6.92
C VAL A 286 -14.50 3.74 -6.15
N ALA A 287 -14.88 4.88 -6.74
CA ALA A 287 -15.81 5.81 -6.10
C ALA A 287 -17.20 5.19 -5.91
N GLY A 288 -17.71 4.47 -6.90
CA GLY A 288 -18.99 3.76 -6.83
C GLY A 288 -18.99 2.65 -5.75
N PHE A 289 -17.90 1.91 -5.61
CA PHE A 289 -17.73 0.95 -4.54
C PHE A 289 -17.79 1.62 -3.15
N PHE A 290 -17.00 2.67 -2.93
CA PHE A 290 -17.01 3.39 -1.66
C PHE A 290 -18.36 4.09 -1.40
N ALA A 291 -19.01 4.69 -2.42
CA ALA A 291 -20.30 5.32 -2.27
C ALA A 291 -21.34 4.34 -1.76
N ARG A 292 -21.43 3.15 -2.34
CA ARG A 292 -22.35 2.09 -1.89
C ARG A 292 -22.12 1.67 -0.44
N HIS A 293 -20.84 1.52 -0.05
CA HIS A 293 -20.50 0.94 1.25
C HIS A 293 -20.27 1.96 2.37
N LEU A 294 -19.98 3.22 2.02
CA LEU A 294 -19.88 4.32 3.00
C LEU A 294 -21.15 5.18 3.03
N GLY A 295 -22.15 4.89 2.19
CA GLY A 295 -23.43 5.59 2.16
C GLY A 295 -23.28 7.05 1.68
N LEU A 296 -22.52 7.29 0.60
CA LEU A 296 -22.51 8.56 -0.11
C LEU A 296 -23.56 8.54 -1.20
N ASP A 297 -24.48 9.51 -1.18
CA ASP A 297 -25.43 9.70 -2.27
C ASP A 297 -24.75 10.47 -3.41
N VAL A 298 -24.35 9.76 -4.45
CA VAL A 298 -23.72 10.34 -5.66
C VAL A 298 -24.75 10.86 -6.67
N SER A 299 -26.06 10.61 -6.47
CA SER A 299 -27.10 11.03 -7.41
C SER A 299 -27.30 12.55 -7.47
N GLY A 300 -27.00 13.26 -6.38
CA GLY A 300 -27.06 14.71 -6.31
C GLY A 300 -25.89 15.42 -7.00
N HIS A 301 -24.70 14.81 -7.04
CA HIS A 301 -23.51 15.43 -7.65
C HIS A 301 -23.49 15.37 -9.19
N LEU A 302 -24.16 14.38 -9.79
CA LEU A 302 -24.27 14.30 -11.26
C LEU A 302 -25.15 15.40 -11.84
N ARG A 303 -26.14 15.90 -11.08
CA ARG A 303 -27.02 16.98 -11.55
C ARG A 303 -26.31 18.35 -11.60
N LEU A 304 -25.39 18.63 -10.68
CA LEU A 304 -24.69 19.91 -10.62
C LEU A 304 -23.66 20.06 -11.76
N VAL A 305 -23.05 18.95 -12.19
CA VAL A 305 -22.07 18.96 -13.29
C VAL A 305 -22.76 19.13 -14.66
N GLU A 306 -23.96 18.55 -14.83
CA GLU A 306 -24.76 18.75 -16.05
C GLU A 306 -25.33 20.17 -16.19
N GLU A 307 -25.57 20.87 -15.07
CA GLU A 307 -26.05 22.25 -15.07
C GLU A 307 -24.93 23.30 -15.32
N GLU A 308 -23.67 22.99 -14.96
CA GLU A 308 -22.51 23.85 -15.22
C GLU A 308 -21.97 23.71 -16.66
N GLU A 309 -22.19 22.59 -17.35
CA GLU A 309 -21.79 22.42 -18.76
C GLU A 309 -22.81 23.01 -19.74
N VAL A 310 -23.99 23.44 -19.31
CA VAL A 310 -25.07 24.00 -20.14
C VAL A 310 -25.22 25.51 -19.95
N SER A 311 -24.46 26.13 -19.08
CA SER A 311 -24.44 27.59 -18.83
C SER A 311 -23.13 28.19 -19.37
#